data_2a25922036eb1ac7508edfa1d515d3f1
#
_entry.id   2a25922036eb1ac7508edfa1d515d3f1
#
_cell.length_a   1.000
_cell.length_b   1.000
_cell.length_c   1.000
_cell.angle_alpha   90.00
_cell.angle_beta   90.00
_cell.angle_gamma   90.00
#
_symmetry.space_group_name_H-M   'P 1'
#
loop_
_entity.id
_entity.type
_entity.pdbx_description
1 polymer ?
#
loop_
_entity_poly.entity_id
_entity_poly.type
_entity_poly.pdbx_seq_one_letter_code
_entity_poly.pdbx_strand_id
1 'polypeptide(L)'
;TIAAFDADFIRAYYERNYHQENIVLSVAGNFEEEEMLGKLNEKLGGWKRETPFVQHDTHAAYQISCVEKEKDIEQVHVCLAFPGLTREHPQKYALAIFNTLFGGGMSSRLFQKIREENGLTYSIYSYTTAFADTGVFTICASMNPNQTERVFELIAEELKEVTAEAFPEQLIAVTKEQMISNFIIGTESTLNRMTAAGASLLLRGEVQETEEVIAKIEAVTAADVLATARAVLDTEKISYSAVGNLKGNDFGTLVEKFFK
;
A
#
# COMPACT_ATOMS: atom_id res chain seq x y z
N THR A 1 16.56 -19.64 -2.14
CA THR A 1 16.68 -18.63 -3.23
C THR A 1 17.87 -17.72 -2.97
N ILE A 2 17.99 -17.08 -1.80
CA ILE A 2 19.13 -16.18 -1.48
C ILE A 2 20.48 -16.92 -1.53
N ALA A 3 20.54 -18.14 -1.03
CA ALA A 3 21.75 -18.96 -1.05
C ALA A 3 22.27 -19.32 -2.46
N ALA A 4 21.46 -19.11 -3.49
CA ALA A 4 21.85 -19.34 -4.89
C ALA A 4 22.43 -18.09 -5.58
N PHE A 5 22.45 -16.93 -4.90
CA PHE A 5 23.01 -15.70 -5.46
C PHE A 5 24.51 -15.65 -5.21
N ASP A 6 25.27 -15.60 -6.29
CA ASP A 6 26.69 -15.35 -6.29
C ASP A 6 27.03 -13.93 -6.77
N ALA A 7 28.31 -13.60 -6.75
CA ALA A 7 28.79 -12.27 -7.14
C ALA A 7 28.52 -11.97 -8.62
N ASP A 8 28.59 -12.97 -9.48
CA ASP A 8 28.41 -12.81 -10.92
C ASP A 8 26.94 -12.57 -11.27
N PHE A 9 26.01 -13.27 -10.58
CA PHE A 9 24.57 -13.00 -10.69
C PHE A 9 24.21 -11.55 -10.28
N ILE A 10 24.74 -11.10 -9.14
CA ILE A 10 24.49 -9.74 -8.64
C ILE A 10 25.09 -8.69 -9.58
N ARG A 11 26.30 -8.93 -10.08
CA ARG A 11 26.96 -8.04 -11.05
C ARG A 11 26.16 -7.93 -12.34
N ALA A 12 25.73 -9.06 -12.90
CA ALA A 12 24.92 -9.09 -14.12
C ALA A 12 23.57 -8.37 -13.92
N TYR A 13 22.94 -8.54 -12.75
CA TYR A 13 21.73 -7.81 -12.40
C TYR A 13 21.97 -6.30 -12.33
N TYR A 14 23.05 -5.88 -11.65
CA TYR A 14 23.42 -4.46 -11.54
C TYR A 14 23.73 -3.86 -12.92
N GLU A 15 24.50 -4.52 -13.75
CA GLU A 15 24.85 -4.05 -15.08
C GLU A 15 23.64 -3.91 -16.00
N ARG A 16 22.66 -4.77 -15.86
CA ARG A 16 21.43 -4.72 -16.66
C ARG A 16 20.42 -3.67 -16.20
N ASN A 17 20.35 -3.38 -14.90
CA ASN A 17 19.24 -2.58 -14.34
C ASN A 17 19.65 -1.18 -13.87
N TYR A 18 20.94 -0.93 -13.61
CA TYR A 18 21.41 0.36 -13.12
C TYR A 18 22.02 1.18 -14.26
N HIS A 19 21.17 2.01 -14.86
CA HIS A 19 21.54 2.91 -15.95
C HIS A 19 21.31 4.36 -15.55
N GLN A 20 22.11 5.29 -16.11
CA GLN A 20 21.98 6.73 -15.83
C GLN A 20 20.58 7.25 -16.20
N GLU A 21 19.89 6.64 -17.14
CA GLU A 21 18.56 7.04 -17.64
C GLU A 21 17.42 6.71 -16.65
N ASN A 22 17.64 5.76 -15.71
CA ASN A 22 16.61 5.34 -14.76
C ASN A 22 17.00 5.58 -13.31
N ILE A 23 17.93 6.52 -13.06
CA ILE A 23 18.39 6.87 -11.72
C ILE A 23 18.09 8.34 -11.45
N VAL A 24 17.52 8.61 -10.31
CA VAL A 24 17.33 9.95 -9.76
C VAL A 24 18.23 10.11 -8.53
N LEU A 25 18.98 11.21 -8.48
CA LEU A 25 19.72 11.62 -7.31
C LEU A 25 18.94 12.74 -6.61
N SER A 26 18.59 12.53 -5.38
CA SER A 26 17.91 13.53 -4.55
C SER A 26 18.79 13.91 -3.37
N VAL A 27 18.98 15.21 -3.19
CA VAL A 27 19.79 15.76 -2.10
C VAL A 27 18.96 16.83 -1.40
N ALA A 28 18.89 16.78 -0.06
CA ALA A 28 18.25 17.80 0.73
C ALA A 28 19.12 18.12 1.96
N GLY A 29 19.19 19.39 2.32
CA GLY A 29 20.00 19.84 3.47
C GLY A 29 20.51 21.26 3.29
N ASN A 30 21.45 21.64 4.12
CA ASN A 30 22.12 22.94 4.03
C ASN A 30 23.42 22.79 3.24
N PHE A 31 23.42 23.20 1.96
CA PHE A 31 24.57 23.15 1.06
C PHE A 31 24.48 24.25 0.00
N GLU A 32 25.62 24.58 -0.60
CA GLU A 32 25.67 25.43 -1.78
C GLU A 32 25.42 24.59 -3.02
N GLU A 33 24.41 24.97 -3.82
CA GLU A 33 23.93 24.19 -4.97
C GLU A 33 25.01 23.93 -6.00
N GLU A 34 25.78 24.99 -6.40
CA GLU A 34 26.86 24.87 -7.38
C GLU A 34 27.98 23.94 -6.91
N GLU A 35 28.35 24.01 -5.63
CA GLU A 35 29.36 23.12 -5.04
C GLU A 35 28.87 21.66 -5.04
N MET A 36 27.61 21.42 -4.68
CA MET A 36 27.03 20.08 -4.68
C MET A 36 26.97 19.50 -6.08
N LEU A 37 26.46 20.27 -7.05
CA LEU A 37 26.42 19.86 -8.46
C LEU A 37 27.83 19.58 -9.01
N GLY A 38 28.82 20.40 -8.65
CA GLY A 38 30.22 20.17 -9.01
C GLY A 38 30.74 18.82 -8.48
N LYS A 39 30.48 18.51 -7.22
CA LYS A 39 30.85 17.22 -6.60
C LYS A 39 30.13 16.03 -7.23
N LEU A 40 28.85 16.16 -7.52
CA LEU A 40 28.08 15.11 -8.19
C LEU A 40 28.61 14.84 -9.60
N ASN A 41 28.88 15.90 -10.37
CA ASN A 41 29.45 15.77 -11.70
C ASN A 41 30.87 15.16 -11.70
N GLU A 42 31.72 15.55 -10.72
CA GLU A 42 33.03 14.95 -10.56
C GLU A 42 32.95 13.43 -10.32
N LYS A 43 32.03 12.99 -9.46
CA LYS A 43 31.93 11.57 -9.05
C LYS A 43 31.13 10.72 -10.02
N LEU A 44 30.10 11.27 -10.64
CA LEU A 44 29.09 10.51 -11.40
C LEU A 44 29.02 10.91 -12.89
N GLY A 45 29.50 12.10 -13.28
CA GLY A 45 29.42 12.58 -14.65
C GLY A 45 30.14 11.71 -15.68
N GLY A 46 31.14 10.95 -15.26
CA GLY A 46 31.84 9.94 -16.10
C GLY A 46 31.18 8.55 -16.12
N TRP A 47 30.17 8.34 -15.27
CA TRP A 47 29.49 7.04 -15.21
C TRP A 47 28.50 6.88 -16.37
N LYS A 48 28.83 5.98 -17.27
CA LYS A 48 27.99 5.65 -18.43
C LYS A 48 27.90 4.14 -18.60
N ARG A 49 26.72 3.67 -18.97
CA ARG A 49 26.54 2.30 -19.47
C ARG A 49 26.58 2.34 -20.98
N GLU A 50 27.31 1.40 -21.59
CA GLU A 50 27.38 1.26 -23.06
C GLU A 50 26.13 0.57 -23.62
N THR A 51 25.53 -0.33 -22.80
CA THR A 51 24.29 -1.02 -23.18
C THR A 51 23.08 -0.10 -22.93
N PRO A 52 22.15 0.01 -23.88
CA PRO A 52 20.94 0.80 -23.69
C PRO A 52 20.08 0.21 -22.56
N PHE A 53 19.43 1.10 -21.80
CA PHE A 53 18.41 0.66 -20.84
C PHE A 53 17.20 0.12 -21.62
N VAL A 54 16.79 -1.09 -21.30
CA VAL A 54 15.57 -1.68 -21.85
C VAL A 54 14.47 -1.56 -20.83
N GLN A 55 13.57 -0.63 -21.06
CA GLN A 55 12.34 -0.53 -20.28
C GLN A 55 11.45 -1.72 -20.63
N HIS A 56 11.13 -2.53 -19.63
CA HIS A 56 10.18 -3.61 -19.80
C HIS A 56 8.77 -3.05 -19.54
N ASP A 57 8.04 -2.76 -20.60
CA ASP A 57 6.62 -2.44 -20.54
C ASP A 57 5.83 -3.71 -20.25
N THR A 58 5.79 -4.09 -18.99
CA THR A 58 4.91 -5.17 -18.52
C THR A 58 3.69 -4.53 -17.88
N HIS A 59 2.57 -4.57 -18.57
CA HIS A 59 1.30 -4.19 -17.97
C HIS A 59 0.88 -5.27 -16.96
N ALA A 60 0.93 -4.91 -15.70
CA ALA A 60 0.43 -5.77 -14.63
C ALA A 60 -1.09 -5.64 -14.53
N ALA A 61 -1.77 -6.78 -14.51
CA ALA A 61 -3.20 -6.85 -14.22
C ALA A 61 -3.41 -7.64 -12.92
N TYR A 62 -4.39 -7.20 -12.13
CA TYR A 62 -4.81 -7.96 -10.95
C TYR A 62 -5.32 -9.33 -11.38
N GLN A 63 -4.82 -10.38 -10.72
CA GLN A 63 -5.29 -11.74 -10.93
C GLN A 63 -5.71 -12.36 -9.60
N ILE A 64 -6.85 -13.01 -9.58
CA ILE A 64 -7.33 -13.71 -8.40
C ILE A 64 -6.37 -14.87 -8.10
N SER A 65 -5.90 -14.91 -6.86
CA SER A 65 -5.00 -15.95 -6.37
C SER A 65 -5.41 -16.39 -4.97
N CYS A 66 -5.48 -17.69 -4.76
CA CYS A 66 -5.86 -18.31 -3.49
C CYS A 66 -4.74 -19.27 -3.08
N VAL A 67 -4.07 -18.99 -1.96
CA VAL A 67 -2.89 -19.75 -1.51
C VAL A 67 -3.04 -20.09 -0.03
N GLU A 68 -2.84 -21.35 0.29
CA GLU A 68 -2.81 -21.86 1.66
C GLU A 68 -1.47 -22.54 1.92
N LYS A 69 -0.91 -22.30 3.09
CA LYS A 69 0.32 -22.95 3.52
C LYS A 69 0.30 -23.31 5.00
N GLU A 70 0.21 -24.59 5.28
CA GLU A 70 0.33 -25.12 6.64
C GLU A 70 1.74 -24.86 7.20
N LYS A 71 1.79 -24.34 8.43
CA LYS A 71 3.00 -24.19 9.23
C LYS A 71 2.72 -24.49 10.67
N ASP A 72 3.67 -25.12 11.34
CA ASP A 72 3.62 -25.40 12.78
C ASP A 72 3.96 -24.13 13.59
N ILE A 73 2.96 -23.25 13.69
CA ILE A 73 2.96 -22.03 14.50
C ILE A 73 1.59 -21.87 15.16
N GLU A 74 1.52 -21.11 16.25
CA GLU A 74 0.28 -20.99 17.05
C GLU A 74 -0.87 -20.31 16.34
N GLN A 75 -0.58 -19.34 15.47
CA GLN A 75 -1.56 -18.51 14.80
C GLN A 75 -1.72 -18.88 13.32
N VAL A 76 -2.84 -18.45 12.77
CA VAL A 76 -3.01 -18.33 11.32
C VAL A 76 -2.96 -16.85 10.94
N HIS A 77 -2.21 -16.56 9.88
CA HIS A 77 -2.11 -15.25 9.25
C HIS A 77 -2.85 -15.28 7.93
N VAL A 78 -3.81 -14.39 7.78
CA VAL A 78 -4.64 -14.31 6.58
C VAL A 78 -4.54 -12.91 5.99
N CYS A 79 -4.38 -12.83 4.69
CA CYS A 79 -4.57 -11.61 3.93
C CYS A 79 -5.69 -11.82 2.90
N LEU A 80 -6.67 -10.93 2.91
CA LEU A 80 -7.71 -10.80 1.88
C LEU A 80 -7.33 -9.62 1.00
N ALA A 81 -7.30 -9.80 -0.31
CA ALA A 81 -6.86 -8.77 -1.23
C ALA A 81 -7.91 -8.52 -2.31
N PHE A 82 -8.04 -7.27 -2.70
CA PHE A 82 -8.94 -6.76 -3.72
C PHE A 82 -8.16 -5.96 -4.76
N PRO A 83 -8.68 -5.78 -5.98
CA PRO A 83 -8.13 -4.81 -6.91
C PRO A 83 -8.07 -3.42 -6.26
N GLY A 84 -6.91 -2.78 -6.31
CA GLY A 84 -6.71 -1.42 -5.82
C GLY A 84 -6.60 -0.41 -6.95
N LEU A 85 -6.24 0.81 -6.59
CA LEU A 85 -6.06 1.92 -7.54
C LEU A 85 -4.59 2.05 -7.94
N THR A 86 -4.36 2.50 -9.17
CA THR A 86 -3.03 2.87 -9.65
C THR A 86 -2.49 4.09 -8.89
N ARG A 87 -1.17 4.31 -8.94
CA ARG A 87 -0.50 5.42 -8.25
C ARG A 87 -1.03 6.80 -8.64
N GLU A 88 -1.39 6.99 -9.90
CA GLU A 88 -1.89 8.28 -10.40
C GLU A 88 -3.41 8.32 -10.58
N HIS A 89 -4.13 7.36 -9.99
CA HIS A 89 -5.59 7.35 -10.04
C HIS A 89 -6.18 8.61 -9.35
N PRO A 90 -7.17 9.28 -9.96
CA PRO A 90 -7.77 10.49 -9.38
C PRO A 90 -8.32 10.31 -7.96
N GLN A 91 -8.84 9.14 -7.65
CA GLN A 91 -9.44 8.82 -6.33
C GLN A 91 -8.45 8.24 -5.31
N LYS A 92 -7.14 8.33 -5.56
CA LYS A 92 -6.13 7.78 -4.62
C LYS A 92 -6.22 8.36 -3.21
N TYR A 93 -6.56 9.65 -3.07
CA TYR A 93 -6.73 10.28 -1.77
C TYR A 93 -8.03 9.85 -1.08
N ALA A 94 -9.10 9.62 -1.83
CA ALA A 94 -10.33 9.04 -1.30
C ALA A 94 -10.09 7.61 -0.77
N LEU A 95 -9.29 6.80 -1.48
CA LEU A 95 -8.89 5.48 -1.01
C LEU A 95 -8.00 5.56 0.23
N ALA A 96 -7.11 6.54 0.33
CA ALA A 96 -6.27 6.72 1.51
C ALA A 96 -7.10 7.11 2.75
N ILE A 97 -8.09 8.00 2.60
CA ILE A 97 -9.05 8.35 3.67
C ILE A 97 -9.86 7.12 4.06
N PHE A 98 -10.42 6.40 3.09
CA PHE A 98 -11.13 5.15 3.34
C PHE A 98 -10.27 4.17 4.13
N ASN A 99 -9.05 3.91 3.69
CA ASN A 99 -8.15 2.98 4.35
C ASN A 99 -7.87 3.40 5.81
N THR A 100 -7.65 4.69 6.08
CA THR A 100 -7.43 5.20 7.44
C THR A 100 -8.62 4.91 8.35
N LEU A 101 -9.83 5.12 7.87
CA LEU A 101 -11.07 4.88 8.61
C LEU A 101 -11.39 3.39 8.78
N PHE A 102 -11.09 2.59 7.76
CA PHE A 102 -11.48 1.19 7.72
C PHE A 102 -10.52 0.29 8.49
N GLY A 103 -9.21 0.38 8.25
CA GLY A 103 -8.22 -0.50 8.87
C GLY A 103 -6.83 0.11 9.08
N GLY A 104 -6.66 1.42 8.89
CA GLY A 104 -5.37 2.09 8.91
C GLY A 104 -4.81 2.45 10.29
N GLY A 105 -5.48 2.10 11.39
CA GLY A 105 -5.00 2.44 12.72
C GLY A 105 -5.89 1.92 13.86
N MET A 106 -5.53 2.24 15.10
CA MET A 106 -6.24 1.76 16.29
C MET A 106 -7.69 2.28 16.42
N SER A 107 -8.01 3.42 15.84
CA SER A 107 -9.38 3.98 15.80
C SER A 107 -10.19 3.51 14.59
N SER A 108 -9.61 2.66 13.72
CA SER A 108 -10.29 2.14 12.54
C SER A 108 -11.36 1.12 12.88
N ARG A 109 -12.35 0.97 11.98
CA ARG A 109 -13.49 0.07 12.18
C ARG A 109 -13.07 -1.37 12.42
N LEU A 110 -12.19 -1.92 11.58
CA LEU A 110 -11.71 -3.29 11.74
C LEU A 110 -11.03 -3.51 13.09
N PHE A 111 -10.17 -2.58 13.50
CA PHE A 111 -9.47 -2.70 14.78
C PHE A 111 -10.45 -2.63 15.96
N GLN A 112 -11.34 -1.65 15.98
CA GLN A 112 -12.31 -1.49 17.06
C GLN A 112 -13.25 -2.68 17.12
N LYS A 113 -13.86 -3.07 15.99
CA LYS A 113 -14.85 -4.13 15.95
C LYS A 113 -14.29 -5.50 16.28
N ILE A 114 -13.17 -5.87 15.67
CA ILE A 114 -12.68 -7.26 15.68
C ILE A 114 -11.69 -7.50 16.80
N ARG A 115 -10.81 -6.52 17.09
CA ARG A 115 -9.80 -6.65 18.11
C ARG A 115 -10.25 -6.14 19.47
N GLU A 116 -10.76 -4.90 19.56
CA GLU A 116 -11.09 -4.28 20.86
C GLU A 116 -12.41 -4.81 21.43
N GLU A 117 -13.49 -4.79 20.64
CA GLU A 117 -14.81 -5.22 21.10
C GLU A 117 -14.91 -6.75 21.26
N ASN A 118 -14.34 -7.50 20.34
CA ASN A 118 -14.51 -8.97 20.29
C ASN A 118 -13.26 -9.77 20.73
N GLY A 119 -12.08 -9.17 20.81
CA GLY A 119 -10.85 -9.86 21.25
C GLY A 119 -10.39 -11.01 20.36
N LEU A 120 -10.76 -11.01 19.07
CA LEU A 120 -10.59 -12.18 18.21
C LEU A 120 -9.24 -12.24 17.49
N THR A 121 -8.57 -11.10 17.36
CA THR A 121 -7.32 -11.01 16.61
C THR A 121 -6.21 -10.37 17.42
N TYR A 122 -4.97 -10.84 17.24
CA TYR A 122 -3.80 -10.14 17.77
C TYR A 122 -3.50 -8.87 16.95
N SER A 123 -3.63 -8.97 15.64
CA SER A 123 -3.52 -7.84 14.73
C SER A 123 -4.55 -7.93 13.62
N ILE A 124 -5.14 -6.79 13.29
CA ILE A 124 -5.98 -6.61 12.10
C ILE A 124 -5.78 -5.20 11.57
N TYR A 125 -5.56 -5.08 10.26
CA TYR A 125 -5.34 -3.81 9.59
C TYR A 125 -5.59 -3.93 8.09
N SER A 126 -5.76 -2.79 7.43
CA SER A 126 -5.78 -2.70 5.97
C SER A 126 -4.72 -1.74 5.46
N TYR A 127 -4.28 -1.95 4.22
CA TYR A 127 -3.36 -1.07 3.53
C TYR A 127 -3.54 -1.12 2.02
N THR A 128 -3.02 -0.11 1.34
CA THR A 128 -3.03 0.00 -0.12
C THR A 128 -1.62 -0.14 -0.67
N THR A 129 -1.48 -0.86 -1.77
CA THR A 129 -0.25 -0.88 -2.56
C THR A 129 -0.60 -0.40 -3.97
N ALA A 130 0.08 0.65 -4.44
CA ALA A 130 -0.19 1.25 -5.75
C ALA A 130 1.06 1.19 -6.63
N PHE A 131 0.90 0.64 -7.83
CA PHE A 131 1.91 0.59 -8.89
C PHE A 131 1.53 1.56 -10.01
N ALA A 132 2.32 1.59 -11.08
CA ALA A 132 2.07 2.47 -12.22
C ALA A 132 0.74 2.16 -12.92
N ASP A 133 0.47 0.88 -13.13
CA ASP A 133 -0.63 0.36 -13.96
C ASP A 133 -1.66 -0.50 -13.18
N THR A 134 -1.38 -0.81 -11.92
CA THR A 134 -2.27 -1.61 -11.07
C THR A 134 -2.16 -1.19 -9.60
N GLY A 135 -3.02 -1.75 -8.77
CA GLY A 135 -2.97 -1.60 -7.32
C GLY A 135 -3.64 -2.76 -6.61
N VAL A 136 -3.43 -2.83 -5.30
CA VAL A 136 -4.04 -3.83 -4.43
C VAL A 136 -4.48 -3.16 -3.13
N PHE A 137 -5.70 -3.44 -2.70
CA PHE A 137 -6.18 -3.14 -1.36
C PHE A 137 -6.17 -4.43 -0.55
N THR A 138 -5.54 -4.43 0.62
CA THR A 138 -5.33 -5.65 1.41
C THR A 138 -5.82 -5.48 2.83
N ILE A 139 -6.53 -6.49 3.34
CA ILE A 139 -6.90 -6.65 4.76
C ILE A 139 -6.06 -7.82 5.29
N CYS A 140 -5.29 -7.60 6.36
CA CYS A 140 -4.52 -8.64 7.01
C CYS A 140 -5.00 -8.85 8.44
N ALA A 141 -5.11 -10.10 8.85
CA ALA A 141 -5.47 -10.48 10.21
C ALA A 141 -4.60 -11.65 10.70
N SER A 142 -4.25 -11.60 12.00
CA SER A 142 -3.56 -12.71 12.69
C SER A 142 -4.40 -13.13 13.88
N MET A 143 -4.76 -14.42 13.94
CA MET A 143 -5.72 -14.93 14.92
C MET A 143 -5.45 -16.37 15.35
N ASN A 144 -6.13 -16.79 16.40
CA ASN A 144 -6.21 -18.19 16.73
C ASN A 144 -7.03 -18.93 15.64
N PRO A 145 -6.58 -20.08 15.14
CA PRO A 145 -7.27 -20.84 14.10
C PRO A 145 -8.75 -21.16 14.39
N ASN A 146 -9.11 -21.32 15.67
CA ASN A 146 -10.51 -21.57 16.06
C ASN A 146 -11.44 -20.36 15.90
N GLN A 147 -10.89 -19.16 15.70
CA GLN A 147 -11.64 -17.92 15.59
C GLN A 147 -11.79 -17.46 14.13
N THR A 148 -11.18 -18.18 13.19
CA THR A 148 -11.11 -17.81 11.78
C THR A 148 -12.49 -17.52 11.19
N GLU A 149 -13.47 -18.41 11.40
CA GLU A 149 -14.82 -18.25 10.84
C GLU A 149 -15.50 -16.97 11.36
N ARG A 150 -15.41 -16.70 12.67
CA ARG A 150 -16.02 -15.49 13.25
C ARG A 150 -15.32 -14.20 12.79
N VAL A 151 -14.00 -14.23 12.60
CA VAL A 151 -13.26 -13.09 12.05
C VAL A 151 -13.68 -12.80 10.62
N PHE A 152 -13.85 -13.85 9.78
CA PHE A 152 -14.33 -13.68 8.39
C PHE A 152 -15.75 -13.11 8.34
N GLU A 153 -16.65 -13.61 9.20
CA GLU A 153 -18.01 -13.09 9.33
C GLU A 153 -18.01 -11.60 9.67
N LEU A 154 -17.24 -11.18 10.68
CA LEU A 154 -17.15 -9.77 11.08
C LEU A 154 -16.50 -8.87 10.02
N ILE A 155 -15.48 -9.35 9.31
CA ILE A 155 -14.92 -8.61 8.18
C ILE A 155 -15.98 -8.41 7.10
N ALA A 156 -16.76 -9.44 6.79
CA ALA A 156 -17.83 -9.35 5.78
C ALA A 156 -18.96 -8.40 6.20
N GLU A 157 -19.34 -8.39 7.49
CA GLU A 157 -20.28 -7.44 8.05
C GLU A 157 -19.78 -6.00 7.84
N GLU A 158 -18.51 -5.73 8.23
CA GLU A 158 -17.89 -4.42 8.08
C GLU A 158 -17.79 -3.97 6.62
N LEU A 159 -17.45 -4.89 5.69
CA LEU A 159 -17.42 -4.59 4.25
C LEU A 159 -18.80 -4.18 3.73
N LYS A 160 -19.87 -4.87 4.17
CA LYS A 160 -21.25 -4.51 3.81
C LYS A 160 -21.63 -3.12 4.33
N GLU A 161 -21.31 -2.83 5.58
CA GLU A 161 -21.63 -1.53 6.19
C GLU A 161 -20.92 -0.37 5.48
N VAL A 162 -19.60 -0.47 5.25
CA VAL A 162 -18.83 0.63 4.62
C VAL A 162 -19.13 0.82 3.13
N THR A 163 -19.76 -0.16 2.50
CA THR A 163 -20.24 -0.03 1.11
C THR A 163 -21.73 0.36 1.01
N ALA A 164 -22.49 0.24 2.10
CA ALA A 164 -23.89 0.65 2.15
C ALA A 164 -24.05 2.15 2.31
N GLU A 165 -23.35 2.74 3.27
CA GLU A 165 -23.49 4.13 3.67
C GLU A 165 -22.17 4.88 3.74
N ALA A 166 -22.22 6.20 3.47
CA ALA A 166 -21.05 7.06 3.61
C ALA A 166 -20.68 7.24 5.08
N PHE A 167 -19.38 7.40 5.35
CA PHE A 167 -18.92 7.83 6.65
C PHE A 167 -19.47 9.24 6.99
N PRO A 168 -19.71 9.53 8.28
CA PRO A 168 -20.14 10.87 8.70
C PRO A 168 -19.15 11.94 8.23
N GLU A 169 -19.65 13.07 7.73
CA GLU A 169 -18.85 14.21 7.25
C GLU A 169 -17.81 14.67 8.28
N GLN A 170 -18.20 14.70 9.56
CA GLN A 170 -17.29 15.09 10.65
C GLN A 170 -16.10 14.12 10.77
N LEU A 171 -16.32 12.82 10.58
CA LEU A 171 -15.26 11.82 10.65
C LEU A 171 -14.30 11.94 9.46
N ILE A 172 -14.84 12.22 8.26
CA ILE A 172 -14.05 12.53 7.07
C ILE A 172 -13.19 13.78 7.32
N ALA A 173 -13.77 14.86 7.88
CA ALA A 173 -13.03 16.09 8.15
C ALA A 173 -11.87 15.87 9.14
N VAL A 174 -12.10 15.19 10.25
CA VAL A 174 -11.04 14.84 11.23
C VAL A 174 -9.95 13.97 10.60
N THR A 175 -10.32 13.02 9.75
CA THR A 175 -9.36 12.16 9.08
C THR A 175 -8.49 12.94 8.09
N LYS A 176 -9.08 13.88 7.34
CA LYS A 176 -8.33 14.80 6.47
C LYS A 176 -7.32 15.63 7.27
N GLU A 177 -7.77 16.27 8.36
CA GLU A 177 -6.89 17.06 9.24
C GLU A 177 -5.73 16.22 9.78
N GLN A 178 -5.98 15.00 10.20
CA GLN A 178 -4.95 14.06 10.67
C GLN A 178 -3.95 13.73 9.55
N MET A 179 -4.45 13.42 8.35
CA MET A 179 -3.59 13.08 7.20
C MET A 179 -2.73 14.28 6.78
N ILE A 180 -3.31 15.48 6.70
CA ILE A 180 -2.61 16.71 6.35
C ILE A 180 -1.55 17.05 7.42
N SER A 181 -1.92 16.96 8.70
CA SER A 181 -0.99 17.20 9.80
C SER A 181 0.20 16.24 9.77
N ASN A 182 -0.05 14.94 9.58
CA ASN A 182 1.00 13.94 9.46
C ASN A 182 1.91 14.19 8.24
N PHE A 183 1.32 14.63 7.12
CA PHE A 183 2.05 14.97 5.92
C PHE A 183 2.96 16.19 6.15
N ILE A 184 2.43 17.27 6.75
CA ILE A 184 3.21 18.48 7.06
C ILE A 184 4.35 18.16 8.03
N ILE A 185 4.07 17.48 9.15
CA ILE A 185 5.09 17.04 10.12
C ILE A 185 6.16 16.19 9.43
N GLY A 186 5.74 15.30 8.52
CA GLY A 186 6.65 14.49 7.72
C GLY A 186 7.62 15.31 6.88
N THR A 187 7.21 16.50 6.40
CA THR A 187 8.05 17.40 5.59
C THR A 187 9.11 18.16 6.40
N GLU A 188 9.04 18.19 7.73
CA GLU A 188 10.08 18.79 8.58
C GLU A 188 11.38 17.99 8.53
N SER A 189 11.30 16.69 8.32
CA SER A 189 12.46 15.82 8.18
C SER A 189 13.15 16.02 6.83
N THR A 190 14.42 16.45 6.86
CA THR A 190 15.26 16.56 5.67
C THR A 190 15.35 15.25 4.89
N LEU A 191 15.46 14.11 5.61
CA LEU A 191 15.48 12.78 5.00
C LEU A 191 14.16 12.47 4.28
N ASN A 192 13.02 12.79 4.90
CA ASN A 192 11.71 12.55 4.28
C ASN A 192 11.53 13.43 3.03
N ARG A 193 11.92 14.70 3.09
CA ARG A 193 11.88 15.60 1.92
C ARG A 193 12.74 15.06 0.77
N MET A 194 13.97 14.66 1.07
CA MET A 194 14.87 14.05 0.09
C MET A 194 14.24 12.81 -0.56
N THR A 195 13.75 11.89 0.25
CA THR A 195 13.16 10.63 -0.22
C THR A 195 11.88 10.88 -1.02
N ALA A 196 11.01 11.77 -0.55
CA ALA A 196 9.76 12.11 -1.24
C ALA A 196 10.01 12.77 -2.60
N ALA A 197 10.94 13.74 -2.67
CA ALA A 197 11.30 14.41 -3.93
C ALA A 197 11.90 13.41 -4.93
N GLY A 198 12.87 12.59 -4.51
CA GLY A 198 13.49 11.59 -5.36
C GLY A 198 12.50 10.54 -5.87
N ALA A 199 11.65 10.02 -4.98
CA ALA A 199 10.61 9.06 -5.34
C ALA A 199 9.55 9.68 -6.26
N SER A 200 9.14 10.92 -6.00
CA SER A 200 8.16 11.62 -6.86
C SER A 200 8.70 11.79 -8.27
N LEU A 201 9.91 12.30 -8.41
CA LEU A 201 10.54 12.49 -9.72
C LEU A 201 10.74 11.15 -10.46
N LEU A 202 11.24 10.12 -9.76
CA LEU A 202 11.48 8.80 -10.37
C LEU A 202 10.18 8.12 -10.83
N LEU A 203 9.12 8.23 -10.03
CA LEU A 203 7.89 7.45 -10.23
C LEU A 203 6.80 8.21 -10.99
N ARG A 204 6.89 9.54 -11.08
CA ARG A 204 5.90 10.42 -11.70
C ARG A 204 6.46 11.33 -12.80
N GLY A 205 7.78 11.52 -12.82
CA GLY A 205 8.45 12.48 -13.71
C GLY A 205 8.43 13.92 -13.19
N GLU A 206 7.82 14.19 -12.05
CA GLU A 206 7.71 15.52 -11.43
C GLU A 206 7.73 15.43 -9.90
N VAL A 207 8.13 16.53 -9.26
CA VAL A 207 8.04 16.68 -7.81
C VAL A 207 6.71 17.35 -7.48
N GLN A 208 5.89 16.70 -6.66
CA GLN A 208 4.61 17.27 -6.23
C GLN A 208 4.81 18.32 -5.13
N GLU A 209 4.19 19.47 -5.31
CA GLU A 209 4.20 20.53 -4.29
C GLU A 209 3.29 20.16 -3.11
N THR A 210 3.70 20.58 -1.91
CA THR A 210 2.99 20.27 -0.66
C THR A 210 1.56 20.81 -0.69
N GLU A 211 1.37 22.03 -1.15
CA GLU A 211 0.08 22.71 -1.24
C GLU A 211 -0.88 22.00 -2.20
N GLU A 212 -0.36 21.45 -3.29
CA GLU A 212 -1.15 20.69 -4.25
C GLU A 212 -1.68 19.39 -3.65
N VAL A 213 -0.83 18.69 -2.89
CA VAL A 213 -1.24 17.46 -2.19
C VAL A 213 -2.30 17.75 -1.14
N ILE A 214 -2.13 18.83 -0.36
CA ILE A 214 -3.10 19.27 0.64
C ILE A 214 -4.44 19.60 -0.01
N ALA A 215 -4.45 20.40 -1.06
CA ALA A 215 -5.66 20.77 -1.78
C ALA A 215 -6.42 19.54 -2.33
N LYS A 216 -5.70 18.53 -2.82
CA LYS A 216 -6.29 17.27 -3.29
C LYS A 216 -6.93 16.46 -2.16
N ILE A 217 -6.32 16.44 -0.96
CA ILE A 217 -6.91 15.78 0.21
C ILE A 217 -8.15 16.55 0.68
N GLU A 218 -8.09 17.88 0.74
CA GLU A 218 -9.20 18.73 1.16
C GLU A 218 -10.42 18.61 0.23
N ALA A 219 -10.20 18.44 -1.06
CA ALA A 219 -11.26 18.33 -2.05
C ALA A 219 -12.08 17.03 -1.96
N VAL A 220 -11.58 15.99 -1.29
CA VAL A 220 -12.30 14.69 -1.17
C VAL A 220 -13.57 14.85 -0.37
N THR A 221 -14.69 14.32 -0.86
CA THR A 221 -16.00 14.29 -0.18
C THR A 221 -16.31 12.92 0.40
N ALA A 222 -17.26 12.82 1.31
CA ALA A 222 -17.76 11.54 1.83
C ALA A 222 -18.35 10.66 0.71
N ALA A 223 -18.95 11.28 -0.31
CA ALA A 223 -19.43 10.57 -1.50
C ALA A 223 -18.29 9.95 -2.32
N ASP A 224 -17.16 10.64 -2.46
CA ASP A 224 -15.99 10.10 -3.14
C ASP A 224 -15.39 8.91 -2.39
N VAL A 225 -15.35 8.97 -1.06
CA VAL A 225 -14.87 7.88 -0.21
C VAL A 225 -15.76 6.65 -0.37
N LEU A 226 -17.09 6.82 -0.32
CA LEU A 226 -18.04 5.73 -0.51
C LEU A 226 -17.96 5.14 -1.93
N ALA A 227 -17.91 5.98 -2.96
CA ALA A 227 -17.80 5.52 -4.34
C ALA A 227 -16.50 4.70 -4.56
N THR A 228 -15.40 5.17 -3.96
CA THR A 228 -14.10 4.49 -4.01
C THR A 228 -14.13 3.15 -3.26
N ALA A 229 -14.73 3.11 -2.06
CA ALA A 229 -14.91 1.86 -1.32
C ALA A 229 -15.68 0.83 -2.13
N ARG A 230 -16.79 1.21 -2.75
CA ARG A 230 -17.60 0.34 -3.62
C ARG A 230 -16.84 -0.17 -4.85
N ALA A 231 -16.01 0.68 -5.44
CA ALA A 231 -15.23 0.31 -6.62
C ALA A 231 -14.08 -0.67 -6.30
N VAL A 232 -13.47 -0.52 -5.12
CA VAL A 232 -12.32 -1.33 -4.69
C VAL A 232 -12.74 -2.64 -4.05
N LEU A 233 -13.79 -2.64 -3.22
CA LEU A 233 -14.25 -3.82 -2.47
C LEU A 233 -15.14 -4.73 -3.32
N ASP A 234 -14.67 -5.10 -4.51
CA ASP A 234 -15.35 -6.06 -5.40
C ASP A 234 -15.12 -7.49 -4.90
N THR A 235 -16.09 -8.04 -4.20
CA THR A 235 -15.99 -9.38 -3.59
C THR A 235 -15.92 -10.52 -4.61
N GLU A 236 -16.34 -10.29 -5.88
CA GLU A 236 -16.15 -11.26 -6.95
C GLU A 236 -14.68 -11.44 -7.35
N LYS A 237 -13.85 -10.45 -7.02
CA LYS A 237 -12.41 -10.42 -7.33
C LYS A 237 -11.53 -10.60 -6.11
N ILE A 238 -12.05 -11.15 -5.03
CA ILE A 238 -11.27 -11.37 -3.81
C ILE A 238 -10.19 -12.44 -4.02
N SER A 239 -8.99 -12.12 -3.61
CA SER A 239 -7.87 -13.07 -3.45
C SER A 239 -7.63 -13.30 -1.97
N TYR A 240 -7.08 -14.46 -1.62
CA TYR A 240 -6.62 -14.66 -0.25
C TYR A 240 -5.31 -15.44 -0.17
N SER A 241 -4.60 -15.22 0.92
CA SER A 241 -3.52 -16.09 1.35
C SER A 241 -3.67 -16.40 2.83
N ALA A 242 -3.49 -17.67 3.19
CA ALA A 242 -3.52 -18.14 4.58
C ALA A 242 -2.24 -18.93 4.88
N VAL A 243 -1.53 -18.53 5.94
CA VAL A 243 -0.27 -19.18 6.35
C VAL A 243 -0.27 -19.37 7.85
N GLY A 244 0.05 -20.56 8.30
CA GLY A 244 0.14 -20.89 9.72
C GLY A 244 -0.54 -22.20 10.06
N ASN A 245 -1.02 -22.33 11.27
CA ASN A 245 -1.82 -23.48 11.70
C ASN A 245 -3.24 -23.32 11.11
N LEU A 246 -3.49 -23.99 10.03
CA LEU A 246 -4.80 -23.88 9.34
C LEU A 246 -5.90 -24.66 10.09
N LYS A 247 -5.51 -25.65 10.90
CA LYS A 247 -6.42 -26.46 11.75
C LYS A 247 -7.62 -27.05 11.02
N GLY A 248 -7.43 -27.36 9.75
CA GLY A 248 -8.48 -27.89 8.88
C GLY A 248 -9.53 -26.86 8.43
N ASN A 249 -9.30 -25.55 8.64
CA ASN A 249 -10.11 -24.51 8.02
C ASN A 249 -9.93 -24.55 6.50
N ASP A 250 -11.01 -24.53 5.78
CA ASP A 250 -11.07 -24.35 4.32
C ASP A 250 -11.37 -22.88 4.04
N PHE A 251 -10.34 -22.13 3.72
CA PHE A 251 -10.43 -20.67 3.48
C PHE A 251 -11.22 -20.37 2.20
N GLY A 252 -11.16 -21.24 1.21
CA GLY A 252 -11.99 -21.13 0.02
C GLY A 252 -13.48 -21.17 0.36
N THR A 253 -13.90 -22.16 1.13
CA THR A 253 -15.29 -22.25 1.62
C THR A 253 -15.69 -21.06 2.50
N LEU A 254 -14.78 -20.53 3.35
CA LEU A 254 -15.06 -19.34 4.16
C LEU A 254 -15.25 -18.10 3.29
N VAL A 255 -14.42 -17.92 2.26
CA VAL A 255 -14.57 -16.80 1.31
C VAL A 255 -15.89 -16.90 0.56
N GLU A 256 -16.26 -18.07 0.04
CA GLU A 256 -17.53 -18.27 -0.64
C GLU A 256 -18.73 -18.00 0.30
N LYS A 257 -18.66 -18.46 1.55
CA LYS A 257 -19.75 -18.32 2.51
C LYS A 257 -20.02 -16.87 2.92
N PHE A 258 -18.97 -16.07 3.14
CA PHE A 258 -19.12 -14.78 3.76
C PHE A 258 -19.02 -13.60 2.78
N PHE A 259 -18.33 -13.76 1.66
CA PHE A 259 -18.07 -12.65 0.73
C PHE A 259 -18.77 -12.81 -0.62
N LYS A 260 -19.25 -13.97 -0.98
CA LYS A 260 -20.06 -14.22 -2.18
C LYS A 260 -21.48 -14.65 -1.83
#